data_3906262531ecbddbdc65a7f49a18b1b1
#
_entry.id   3906262531ecbddbdc65a7f49a18b1b1
#
_cell.length_a   1.000
_cell.length_b   1.000
_cell.length_c   1.000
_cell.angle_alpha   90.00
_cell.angle_beta   90.00
_cell.angle_gamma   90.00
#
_symmetry.space_group_name_H-M   'P 1'
#
loop_
_entity.id
_entity.type
_entity.pdbx_description
1 polymer ?
#
loop_
_entity_poly.entity_id
_entity_poly.type
_entity_poly.pdbx_seq_one_letter_code
_entity_poly.pdbx_strand_id
1 'polypeptide(L)'
;HNNISVELNKSFSKDLVAEYDHIVWTGKLDQWFDYSEGKLNYRTLKFEKNYSEGDYQGNAVINYGDEHVPYTRISEHKHFAPWETHEQTIYFKEYSADCTDDDIPYYPVRLADDKTVLDKYLALAKVEKKVTFAGRLGTYSYMDMDVTIRQALDISKELINKAHSFDHS
;
A
#
# COMPACT_ATOMS: atom_id res chain seq x y z
N HIS A 1 -4.35 -7.06 20.65
CA HIS A 1 -4.85 -8.42 20.86
C HIS A 1 -3.67 -9.31 21.23
N ASN A 2 -3.84 -10.23 22.19
CA ASN A 2 -2.73 -11.01 22.76
C ASN A 2 -1.99 -11.93 21.75
N ASN A 3 -2.60 -12.18 20.59
CA ASN A 3 -2.06 -13.03 19.55
C ASN A 3 -1.44 -12.23 18.37
N ILE A 4 -1.24 -10.92 18.55
CA ILE A 4 -0.64 -10.04 17.55
C ILE A 4 0.63 -9.44 18.14
N SER A 5 1.77 -9.66 17.48
CA SER A 5 3.03 -8.99 17.75
C SER A 5 3.34 -8.02 16.62
N VAL A 6 3.79 -6.82 16.97
CA VAL A 6 4.17 -5.77 16.00
C VAL A 6 5.65 -5.48 16.17
N GLU A 7 6.41 -5.62 15.11
CA GLU A 7 7.82 -5.26 15.06
C GLU A 7 8.00 -4.07 14.11
N LEU A 8 8.46 -2.96 14.65
CA LEU A 8 8.74 -1.74 13.88
C LEU A 8 10.23 -1.67 13.51
N ASN A 9 10.54 -0.93 12.44
CA ASN A 9 11.92 -0.73 11.94
C ASN A 9 12.64 -2.04 11.61
N LYS A 10 11.89 -3.08 11.25
CA LYS A 10 12.41 -4.38 10.85
C LYS A 10 12.04 -4.65 9.40
N SER A 11 13.04 -4.71 8.54
CA SER A 11 12.85 -5.14 7.16
C SER A 11 12.67 -6.65 7.11
N PHE A 12 11.74 -7.12 6.28
CA PHE A 12 11.57 -8.54 6.03
C PHE A 12 12.74 -9.07 5.18
N SER A 13 13.27 -10.22 5.57
CA SER A 13 14.27 -10.99 4.80
C SER A 13 13.68 -12.35 4.42
N LYS A 14 13.98 -12.84 3.23
CA LYS A 14 13.54 -14.18 2.77
C LYS A 14 14.03 -15.32 3.65
N ASP A 15 15.11 -15.14 4.39
CA ASP A 15 15.61 -16.14 5.35
C ASP A 15 14.57 -16.44 6.42
N LEU A 16 13.69 -15.48 6.72
CA LEU A 16 12.61 -15.62 7.70
C LEU A 16 11.44 -16.48 7.19
N VAL A 17 11.37 -16.79 5.89
CA VAL A 17 10.26 -17.59 5.32
C VAL A 17 10.12 -18.94 5.98
N ALA A 18 11.24 -19.54 6.40
CA ALA A 18 11.24 -20.83 7.08
C ALA A 18 10.65 -20.81 8.50
N GLU A 19 10.63 -19.63 9.12
CA GLU A 19 10.16 -19.43 10.51
C GLU A 19 8.63 -19.31 10.60
N TYR A 20 7.95 -19.08 9.47
CA TYR A 20 6.50 -18.84 9.42
C TYR A 20 5.78 -19.96 8.66
N ASP A 21 4.59 -20.31 9.12
CA ASP A 21 3.71 -21.28 8.44
C ASP A 21 3.15 -20.65 7.15
N HIS A 22 2.81 -19.36 7.19
CA HIS A 22 2.30 -18.61 6.04
C HIS A 22 2.63 -17.12 6.14
N ILE A 23 2.86 -16.49 5.00
CA ILE A 23 3.18 -15.06 4.88
C ILE A 23 2.11 -14.38 4.03
N VAL A 24 1.62 -13.25 4.50
CA VAL A 24 0.83 -12.33 3.67
C VAL A 24 1.72 -11.15 3.30
N TRP A 25 2.17 -11.12 2.04
CA TRP A 25 3.07 -10.10 1.54
C TRP A 25 2.29 -8.91 0.97
N THR A 26 2.51 -7.72 1.54
CA THR A 26 1.88 -6.46 1.12
C THR A 26 2.86 -5.45 0.53
N GLY A 27 4.14 -5.81 0.47
CA GLY A 27 5.20 -5.03 -0.18
C GLY A 27 5.15 -5.10 -1.71
N LYS A 28 6.13 -4.50 -2.38
CA LYS A 28 6.23 -4.53 -3.86
C LYS A 28 6.32 -5.98 -4.37
N LEU A 29 5.55 -6.28 -5.42
CA LEU A 29 5.52 -7.61 -6.03
C LEU A 29 6.89 -8.03 -6.59
N ASP A 30 7.55 -7.15 -7.33
CA ASP A 30 8.86 -7.38 -7.92
C ASP A 30 9.97 -7.51 -6.88
N GLN A 31 9.86 -6.81 -5.75
CA GLN A 31 10.79 -6.92 -4.62
C GLN A 31 10.79 -8.31 -3.99
N TRP A 32 9.63 -8.97 -3.90
CA TRP A 32 9.58 -10.34 -3.41
C TRP A 32 10.44 -11.29 -4.23
N PHE A 33 10.54 -11.06 -5.52
CA PHE A 33 11.32 -11.87 -6.47
C PHE A 33 12.70 -11.29 -6.78
N ASP A 34 13.23 -10.39 -5.93
CA ASP A 34 14.56 -9.77 -6.08
C ASP A 34 14.75 -9.13 -7.46
N TYR A 35 13.68 -8.59 -8.02
CA TYR A 35 13.64 -7.93 -9.34
C TYR A 35 14.11 -8.82 -10.51
N SER A 36 13.98 -10.15 -10.38
CA SER A 36 14.50 -11.15 -11.33
C SER A 36 13.98 -11.00 -12.76
N GLU A 37 12.78 -10.44 -12.95
CA GLU A 37 12.17 -10.19 -14.26
C GLU A 37 12.24 -8.70 -14.67
N GLY A 38 12.93 -7.87 -13.90
CA GLY A 38 13.01 -6.42 -14.05
C GLY A 38 12.17 -5.67 -13.03
N LYS A 39 12.35 -4.34 -12.94
CA LYS A 39 11.59 -3.49 -12.02
C LYS A 39 10.22 -3.14 -12.60
N LEU A 40 9.20 -3.18 -11.76
CA LEU A 40 7.89 -2.61 -12.04
C LEU A 40 7.86 -1.12 -11.66
N ASN A 41 7.03 -0.34 -12.34
CA ASN A 41 6.93 1.09 -12.10
C ASN A 41 5.89 1.40 -11.03
N TYR A 42 6.27 2.28 -10.09
CA TYR A 42 5.40 2.75 -9.01
C TYR A 42 5.36 4.28 -8.99
N ARG A 43 4.32 4.82 -8.38
CA ARG A 43 4.25 6.25 -8.03
C ARG A 43 4.56 6.43 -6.55
N THR A 44 5.24 7.52 -6.25
CA THR A 44 5.42 8.04 -4.90
C THR A 44 4.63 9.31 -4.70
N LEU A 45 4.46 9.69 -3.43
CA LEU A 45 3.83 10.95 -3.03
C LEU A 45 4.83 11.77 -2.19
N LYS A 46 4.95 13.03 -2.52
CA LYS A 46 5.70 14.01 -1.72
C LYS A 46 4.73 14.96 -1.04
N PHE A 47 4.96 15.22 0.24
CA PHE A 47 4.08 16.01 1.07
C PHE A 47 4.77 17.29 1.53
N GLU A 48 4.16 18.43 1.23
CA GLU A 48 4.56 19.74 1.75
C GLU A 48 3.66 20.09 2.92
N LYS A 49 4.22 20.09 4.14
CA LYS A 49 3.50 20.40 5.37
C LYS A 49 3.42 21.91 5.58
N ASN A 50 2.22 22.41 5.82
CA ASN A 50 1.93 23.80 6.05
C ASN A 50 1.05 24.00 7.29
N TYR A 51 1.01 25.25 7.80
CA TYR A 51 0.22 25.68 8.96
C TYR A 51 -0.61 26.91 8.60
N SER A 52 -1.79 27.03 9.20
CA SER A 52 -2.64 28.21 9.09
C SER A 52 -3.41 28.46 10.38
N GLU A 53 -3.77 29.71 10.63
CA GLU A 53 -4.78 30.08 11.63
C GLU A 53 -6.16 29.77 11.07
N GLY A 54 -7.05 29.30 11.94
CA GLY A 54 -8.41 28.92 11.54
C GLY A 54 -8.41 27.72 10.58
N ASP A 55 -9.21 27.79 9.55
CA ASP A 55 -9.26 26.84 8.45
C ASP A 55 -8.42 27.32 7.27
N TYR A 56 -7.79 26.38 6.55
CA TYR A 56 -7.18 26.68 5.27
C TYR A 56 -8.17 26.52 4.11
N GLN A 57 -8.84 25.38 4.04
CA GLN A 57 -9.80 25.07 2.97
C GLN A 57 -11.19 24.68 3.48
N GLY A 58 -11.35 24.44 4.79
CA GLY A 58 -12.64 24.10 5.40
C GLY A 58 -13.16 22.70 5.10
N ASN A 59 -12.32 21.82 4.55
CA ASN A 59 -12.64 20.44 4.22
C ASN A 59 -11.44 19.52 4.47
N ALA A 60 -11.72 18.26 4.80
CA ALA A 60 -10.68 17.26 5.04
C ALA A 60 -9.79 17.03 3.82
N VAL A 61 -10.39 16.98 2.61
CA VAL A 61 -9.67 16.70 1.35
C VAL A 61 -10.29 17.49 0.21
N ILE A 62 -9.44 18.16 -0.58
CA ILE A 62 -9.80 18.72 -1.89
C ILE A 62 -8.81 18.21 -2.92
N ASN A 63 -9.32 17.64 -4.02
CA ASN A 63 -8.51 17.20 -5.16
C ASN A 63 -8.45 18.32 -6.22
N TYR A 64 -7.29 18.46 -6.85
CA TYR A 64 -7.00 19.44 -7.89
C TYR A 64 -6.68 18.70 -9.18
N GLY A 65 -7.40 19.02 -10.25
CA GLY A 65 -7.21 18.45 -11.58
C GLY A 65 -6.72 19.45 -12.63
N ASP A 66 -6.48 20.70 -12.23
CA ASP A 66 -6.05 21.75 -13.15
C ASP A 66 -4.57 21.61 -13.49
N GLU A 67 -4.24 21.73 -14.77
CA GLU A 67 -2.87 21.63 -15.28
C GLU A 67 -1.91 22.67 -14.66
N HIS A 68 -2.44 23.81 -14.25
CA HIS A 68 -1.65 24.90 -13.65
C HIS A 68 -1.40 24.73 -12.15
N VAL A 69 -2.03 23.74 -11.51
CA VAL A 69 -1.85 23.44 -10.09
C VAL A 69 -0.88 22.28 -9.96
N PRO A 70 0.32 22.48 -9.35
CA PRO A 70 1.37 21.48 -9.36
C PRO A 70 1.13 20.33 -8.36
N TYR A 71 0.18 20.46 -7.45
CA TYR A 71 -0.20 19.44 -6.48
C TYR A 71 -1.55 18.81 -6.85
N THR A 72 -1.71 17.55 -6.51
CA THR A 72 -2.92 16.78 -6.86
C THR A 72 -4.00 16.87 -5.78
N ARG A 73 -3.59 17.20 -4.54
CA ARG A 73 -4.50 17.20 -3.39
C ARG A 73 -4.00 18.12 -2.30
N ILE A 74 -4.96 18.67 -1.53
CA ILE A 74 -4.70 19.23 -0.20
C ILE A 74 -5.50 18.43 0.82
N SER A 75 -4.82 17.99 1.89
CA SER A 75 -5.45 17.36 3.04
C SER A 75 -5.31 18.25 4.27
N GLU A 76 -6.42 18.65 4.87
CA GLU A 76 -6.48 19.45 6.09
C GLU A 76 -6.93 18.58 7.26
N HIS A 77 -5.93 18.21 8.13
CA HIS A 77 -6.11 17.07 9.03
C HIS A 77 -7.15 17.27 10.13
N LYS A 78 -7.38 18.48 10.64
CA LYS A 78 -8.37 18.68 11.71
C LYS A 78 -9.80 18.28 11.29
N HIS A 79 -10.11 18.34 10.00
CA HIS A 79 -11.43 17.96 9.50
C HIS A 79 -11.66 16.45 9.40
N PHE A 80 -10.61 15.60 9.62
CA PHE A 80 -10.79 14.17 9.81
C PHE A 80 -11.25 13.80 11.23
N ALA A 81 -11.12 14.74 12.19
CA ALA A 81 -11.55 14.59 13.57
C ALA A 81 -12.58 15.69 13.95
N PRO A 82 -13.79 15.69 13.36
CA PRO A 82 -14.77 16.78 13.55
C PRO A 82 -15.30 16.89 15.00
N TRP A 83 -14.97 15.94 15.86
CA TRP A 83 -15.24 15.96 17.29
C TRP A 83 -14.19 16.71 18.13
N GLU A 84 -13.11 17.16 17.50
CA GLU A 84 -12.06 17.96 18.12
C GLU A 84 -12.16 19.42 17.65
N THR A 85 -11.72 20.35 18.50
CA THR A 85 -11.68 21.78 18.17
C THR A 85 -10.25 22.28 18.25
N HIS A 86 -9.78 22.91 17.17
CA HIS A 86 -8.44 23.46 17.05
C HIS A 86 -8.49 24.88 16.46
N GLU A 87 -7.78 25.83 17.09
CA GLU A 87 -7.64 27.20 16.60
C GLU A 87 -6.78 27.30 15.35
N GLN A 88 -5.78 26.40 15.26
CA GLN A 88 -4.87 26.29 14.12
C GLN A 88 -5.13 25.03 13.33
N THR A 89 -4.66 25.01 12.10
CA THR A 89 -4.72 23.83 11.23
C THR A 89 -3.36 23.47 10.66
N ILE A 90 -3.19 22.16 10.43
CA ILE A 90 -2.10 21.61 9.64
C ILE A 90 -2.71 21.07 8.34
N TYR A 91 -2.14 21.48 7.20
CA TYR A 91 -2.54 20.94 5.92
C TYR A 91 -1.31 20.50 5.11
N PHE A 92 -1.54 19.53 4.24
CA PHE A 92 -0.49 18.98 3.37
C PHE A 92 -0.90 19.15 1.92
N LYS A 93 0.00 19.69 1.12
CA LYS A 93 -0.08 19.61 -0.34
C LYS A 93 0.59 18.32 -0.79
N GLU A 94 -0.09 17.54 -1.61
CA GLU A 94 0.34 16.24 -2.10
C GLU A 94 0.78 16.36 -3.56
N TYR A 95 2.02 15.97 -3.83
CA TYR A 95 2.60 15.96 -5.17
C TYR A 95 2.86 14.52 -5.59
N SER A 96 2.30 14.12 -6.74
CA SER A 96 2.58 12.81 -7.32
C SER A 96 3.86 12.84 -8.15
N ALA A 97 4.73 11.86 -7.95
CA ALA A 97 5.99 11.72 -8.68
C ALA A 97 6.29 10.26 -9.03
N ASP A 98 7.21 10.03 -9.97
CA ASP A 98 7.73 8.69 -10.22
C ASP A 98 8.53 8.21 -9.01
N CYS A 99 8.35 6.95 -8.65
CA CYS A 99 9.00 6.36 -7.48
C CYS A 99 10.42 5.94 -7.83
N THR A 100 11.41 6.45 -7.10
CA THR A 100 12.79 5.97 -7.14
C THR A 100 13.02 4.85 -6.12
N ASP A 101 14.24 4.29 -6.08
CA ASP A 101 14.58 3.22 -5.13
C ASP A 101 14.54 3.68 -3.67
N ASP A 102 14.79 4.96 -3.43
CA ASP A 102 14.80 5.57 -2.10
C ASP A 102 13.42 6.07 -1.64
N ASP A 103 12.43 6.08 -2.54
CA ASP A 103 11.09 6.57 -2.26
C ASP A 103 10.18 5.45 -1.73
N ILE A 104 9.17 5.84 -0.96
CA ILE A 104 8.09 4.95 -0.55
C ILE A 104 7.10 4.79 -1.72
N PRO A 105 6.85 3.58 -2.23
CA PRO A 105 5.83 3.36 -3.25
C PRO A 105 4.42 3.41 -2.64
N TYR A 106 3.51 4.13 -3.29
CA TYR A 106 2.12 4.22 -2.85
C TYR A 106 1.15 3.43 -3.74
N TYR A 107 1.40 3.41 -5.05
CA TYR A 107 0.56 2.67 -5.98
C TYR A 107 1.28 2.34 -7.30
N PRO A 108 0.86 1.27 -7.98
CA PRO A 108 1.44 0.85 -9.25
C PRO A 108 1.08 1.80 -10.40
N VAL A 109 1.96 1.90 -11.38
CA VAL A 109 1.69 2.58 -12.65
C VAL A 109 1.40 1.52 -13.70
N ARG A 110 0.18 1.56 -14.29
CA ARG A 110 -0.19 0.63 -15.35
C ARG A 110 0.27 1.18 -16.71
N LEU A 111 1.53 1.04 -17.01
CA LEU A 111 2.04 1.30 -18.35
C LEU A 111 1.92 0.04 -19.22
N ALA A 112 1.77 0.23 -20.53
CA ALA A 112 1.69 -0.88 -21.47
C ALA A 112 2.96 -1.76 -21.43
N ASP A 113 4.12 -1.13 -21.21
CA ASP A 113 5.42 -1.79 -21.16
C ASP A 113 5.59 -2.68 -19.92
N ASP A 114 4.93 -2.36 -18.81
CA ASP A 114 4.98 -3.15 -17.59
C ASP A 114 4.23 -4.48 -17.70
N LYS A 115 3.34 -4.61 -18.70
CA LYS A 115 2.45 -5.78 -18.78
C LYS A 115 3.23 -7.09 -18.90
N THR A 116 4.24 -7.15 -19.74
CA THR A 116 5.04 -8.36 -19.96
C THR A 116 5.81 -8.76 -18.70
N VAL A 117 6.37 -7.80 -17.98
CA VAL A 117 7.10 -8.02 -16.74
C VAL A 117 6.13 -8.44 -15.64
N LEU A 118 4.98 -7.77 -15.55
CA LEU A 118 3.93 -8.09 -14.59
C LEU A 118 3.40 -9.52 -14.77
N ASP A 119 3.10 -9.93 -16.01
CA ASP A 119 2.58 -11.27 -16.31
C ASP A 119 3.55 -12.36 -15.82
N LYS A 120 4.86 -12.15 -15.94
CA LYS A 120 5.88 -13.06 -15.43
C LYS A 120 5.84 -13.14 -13.89
N TYR A 121 5.78 -11.99 -13.20
CA TYR A 121 5.68 -11.98 -11.74
C TYR A 121 4.39 -12.60 -11.23
N LEU A 122 3.27 -12.38 -11.91
CA LEU A 122 2.00 -13.04 -11.55
C LEU A 122 2.08 -14.56 -11.72
N ALA A 123 2.81 -15.05 -12.74
CA ALA A 123 3.04 -16.48 -12.92
C ALA A 123 3.92 -17.05 -11.79
N LEU A 124 4.98 -16.35 -11.38
CA LEU A 124 5.80 -16.73 -10.24
C LEU A 124 5.00 -16.72 -8.93
N ALA A 125 4.22 -15.67 -8.68
CA ALA A 125 3.40 -15.55 -7.48
C ALA A 125 2.35 -16.67 -7.35
N LYS A 126 1.82 -17.15 -8.47
CA LYS A 126 0.83 -18.24 -8.50
C LYS A 126 1.37 -19.58 -8.00
N VAL A 127 2.66 -19.82 -8.13
CA VAL A 127 3.29 -21.08 -7.73
C VAL A 127 3.89 -21.04 -6.31
N GLU A 128 3.93 -19.87 -5.70
CA GLU A 128 4.32 -19.71 -4.30
C GLU A 128 3.32 -20.40 -3.35
N LYS A 129 3.83 -21.29 -2.49
CA LYS A 129 2.97 -22.10 -1.62
C LYS A 129 2.75 -21.50 -0.24
N LYS A 130 3.78 -20.84 0.31
CA LYS A 130 3.77 -20.25 1.65
C LYS A 130 3.41 -18.76 1.68
N VAL A 131 3.13 -18.14 0.53
CA VAL A 131 2.94 -16.70 0.42
C VAL A 131 1.63 -16.38 -0.27
N THR A 132 0.90 -15.45 0.29
CA THR A 132 -0.25 -14.79 -0.35
C THR A 132 0.10 -13.33 -0.59
N PHE A 133 0.05 -12.89 -1.83
CA PHE A 133 0.26 -11.50 -2.21
C PHE A 133 -1.04 -10.72 -2.03
N ALA A 134 -1.00 -9.59 -1.32
CA ALA A 134 -2.17 -8.79 -0.99
C ALA A 134 -1.90 -7.28 -1.08
N GLY A 135 -2.97 -6.52 -1.23
CA GLY A 135 -2.92 -5.06 -1.30
C GLY A 135 -2.38 -4.53 -2.62
N ARG A 136 -2.34 -3.20 -2.73
CA ARG A 136 -1.97 -2.50 -3.97
C ARG A 136 -0.61 -2.89 -4.53
N LEU A 137 0.40 -2.97 -3.66
CA LEU A 137 1.77 -3.25 -4.06
C LEU A 137 2.00 -4.75 -4.29
N GLY A 138 1.47 -5.60 -3.40
CA GLY A 138 1.65 -7.06 -3.49
C GLY A 138 0.94 -7.68 -4.68
N THR A 139 -0.15 -7.10 -5.16
CA THR A 139 -0.87 -7.57 -6.34
C THR A 139 -0.65 -6.71 -7.58
N TYR A 140 0.16 -5.66 -7.48
CA TYR A 140 0.36 -4.65 -8.53
C TYR A 140 -0.97 -4.13 -9.10
N SER A 141 -1.93 -3.83 -8.21
CA SER A 141 -3.28 -3.40 -8.59
C SER A 141 -3.67 -2.11 -7.91
N TYR A 142 -4.29 -1.21 -8.67
CA TYR A 142 -4.92 -0.04 -8.07
C TYR A 142 -6.21 -0.47 -7.37
N MET A 143 -6.32 -0.18 -6.08
CA MET A 143 -7.48 -0.54 -5.26
C MET A 143 -7.86 0.62 -4.36
N ASP A 144 -9.14 0.85 -4.20
CA ASP A 144 -9.67 1.73 -3.16
C ASP A 144 -9.69 1.01 -1.80
N MET A 145 -9.91 1.75 -0.73
CA MET A 145 -9.84 1.21 0.64
C MET A 145 -10.84 0.06 0.87
N ASP A 146 -12.07 0.21 0.38
CA ASP A 146 -13.12 -0.80 0.50
C ASP A 146 -12.76 -2.10 -0.21
N VAL A 147 -12.19 -2.01 -1.43
CA VAL A 147 -11.70 -3.17 -2.19
C VAL A 147 -10.54 -3.85 -1.47
N THR A 148 -9.60 -3.06 -0.92
CA THR A 148 -8.47 -3.59 -0.15
C THR A 148 -8.93 -4.32 1.12
N ILE A 149 -9.90 -3.74 1.85
CA ILE A 149 -10.48 -4.36 3.05
C ILE A 149 -11.20 -5.67 2.66
N ARG A 150 -11.98 -5.66 1.58
CA ARG A 150 -12.65 -6.86 1.08
C ARG A 150 -11.64 -7.96 0.77
N GLN A 151 -10.59 -7.64 0.03
CA GLN A 151 -9.52 -8.60 -0.28
C GLN A 151 -8.90 -9.20 0.99
N ALA A 152 -8.59 -8.36 2.00
CA ALA A 152 -8.02 -8.83 3.26
C ALA A 152 -8.95 -9.78 4.01
N LEU A 153 -10.26 -9.49 4.03
CA LEU A 153 -11.26 -10.35 4.67
C LEU A 153 -11.40 -11.70 3.94
N ASP A 154 -11.37 -11.69 2.62
CA ASP A 154 -11.50 -12.92 1.83
C ASP A 154 -10.23 -13.80 1.98
N ILE A 155 -9.03 -13.23 1.92
CA ILE A 155 -7.76 -13.92 2.22
C ILE A 155 -7.79 -14.52 3.64
N SER A 156 -8.25 -13.75 4.65
CA SER A 156 -8.36 -14.26 6.03
C SER A 156 -9.23 -15.50 6.12
N LYS A 157 -10.40 -15.49 5.47
CA LYS A 157 -11.32 -16.65 5.45
C LYS A 157 -10.68 -17.87 4.80
N GLU A 158 -9.97 -17.67 3.67
CA GLU A 158 -9.29 -18.77 2.98
C GLU A 158 -8.19 -19.38 3.86
N LEU A 159 -7.38 -18.55 4.54
CA LEU A 159 -6.30 -19.04 5.40
C LEU A 159 -6.86 -19.79 6.62
N ILE A 160 -7.94 -19.29 7.25
CA ILE A 160 -8.61 -19.97 8.36
C ILE A 160 -9.15 -21.33 7.92
N ASN A 161 -9.83 -21.40 6.77
CA ASN A 161 -10.36 -22.66 6.26
C ASN A 161 -9.26 -23.68 5.93
N LYS A 162 -8.13 -23.23 5.38
CA LYS A 162 -6.96 -24.08 5.16
C LYS A 162 -6.38 -24.62 6.47
N ALA A 163 -6.20 -23.77 7.50
CA ALA A 163 -5.70 -24.20 8.79
C ALA A 163 -6.58 -25.28 9.42
N HIS A 164 -7.90 -25.12 9.41
CA HIS A 164 -8.83 -26.11 9.96
C HIS A 164 -8.84 -27.44 9.18
N SER A 165 -8.50 -27.43 7.89
CA SER A 165 -8.42 -28.67 7.09
C SER A 165 -7.19 -29.52 7.42
N PHE A 166 -6.14 -28.93 7.97
CA PHE A 166 -4.94 -29.67 8.44
C PHE A 166 -5.13 -30.29 9.83
N ASP A 167 -5.99 -29.71 10.70
CA ASP A 167 -6.24 -30.26 12.04
C ASP A 167 -7.15 -31.52 12.02
N HIS A 168 -7.74 -31.87 10.88
CA HIS A 168 -8.64 -33.02 10.72
C HIS A 168 -8.08 -34.13 9.81
N SER A 169 -6.82 -34.01 9.41
CA SER A 169 -6.09 -35.03 8.62
C SER A 169 -4.97 -35.69 9.43
#